data_1a57761930406d31b3b3c7707f9ac0a1
#
_entry.id   1a57761930406d31b3b3c7707f9ac0a1
#
_cell.length_a   1.000
_cell.length_b   1.000
_cell.length_c   1.000
_cell.angle_alpha   90.00
_cell.angle_beta   90.00
_cell.angle_gamma   90.00
#
_symmetry.space_group_name_H-M   'P 1'
#
loop_
_entity.id
_entity.type
_entity.pdbx_description
1 polymer ?
#
loop_
_entity_poly.entity_id
_entity_poly.type
_entity_poly.pdbx_seq_one_letter_code
_entity_poly.pdbx_strand_id
1 'polypeptide(L)'
;MSYLFFDTETTGLPLRWNAPITDVANWPRLVQLAWIVYDTEKHIISKRNAIIRPEGYTIPVEAARIHGITTQVALEKGESLQEVLEEFSAEIDKAQVLVGHNISFDECIVGAEFERLRMMTSLFLKPKYC
;
A
#
# COMPACT_ATOMS: atom_id res chain seq x y z
N MET A 1 -16.88 2.89 -15.35
CA MET A 1 -16.62 2.89 -13.89
C MET A 1 -15.69 1.74 -13.53
N SER A 2 -14.78 1.96 -12.60
CA SER A 2 -13.88 0.91 -12.17
C SER A 2 -13.72 0.91 -10.66
N TYR A 3 -13.39 -0.28 -10.13
CA TYR A 3 -13.18 -0.54 -8.71
C TYR A 3 -11.75 -1.03 -8.53
N LEU A 4 -11.01 -0.40 -7.65
CA LEU A 4 -9.65 -0.79 -7.33
C LEU A 4 -9.63 -1.46 -5.96
N PHE A 5 -9.27 -2.74 -5.94
CA PHE A 5 -9.08 -3.52 -4.71
C PHE A 5 -7.60 -3.50 -4.39
N PHE A 6 -7.24 -3.22 -3.15
CA PHE A 6 -5.84 -3.28 -2.76
C PHE A 6 -5.65 -3.79 -1.34
N ASP A 7 -4.47 -4.32 -1.09
CA ASP A 7 -4.08 -4.89 0.18
C ASP A 7 -2.59 -4.65 0.40
N THR A 8 -2.20 -4.53 1.66
CA THR A 8 -0.80 -4.27 2.03
C THR A 8 -0.27 -5.34 2.99
N GLU A 9 1.03 -5.57 2.93
CA GLU A 9 1.78 -6.21 4.00
C GLU A 9 2.77 -5.20 4.53
N THR A 10 3.02 -5.22 5.83
CA THR A 10 3.79 -4.17 6.52
C THR A 10 4.82 -4.73 7.48
N THR A 11 5.63 -3.84 8.04
CA THR A 11 6.62 -4.21 9.07
C THR A 11 6.01 -4.41 10.44
N GLY A 12 4.71 -4.17 10.62
CA GLY A 12 4.04 -4.37 11.91
C GLY A 12 2.77 -3.55 12.05
N LEU A 13 2.51 -3.10 13.26
CA LEU A 13 1.31 -2.34 13.60
C LEU A 13 1.70 -0.90 13.95
N PRO A 14 0.76 0.06 13.83
CA PRO A 14 1.04 1.43 14.23
C PRO A 14 1.15 1.53 15.75
N LEU A 15 1.86 2.56 16.22
CA LEU A 15 1.93 2.85 17.64
C LEU A 15 0.56 3.29 18.19
N ARG A 16 -0.18 4.07 17.40
CA ARG A 16 -1.54 4.51 17.68
C ARG A 16 -2.38 4.38 16.43
N TRP A 17 -3.60 3.85 16.58
CA TRP A 17 -4.49 3.61 15.44
C TRP A 17 -5.14 4.88 14.90
N ASN A 18 -5.24 5.93 15.71
CA ASN A 18 -5.91 7.17 15.34
C ASN A 18 -4.94 8.32 15.02
N ALA A 19 -3.66 8.03 14.83
CA ALA A 19 -2.69 9.06 14.45
C ALA A 19 -2.89 9.51 13.01
N PRO A 20 -2.60 10.78 12.68
CA PRO A 20 -2.65 11.22 11.29
C PRO A 20 -1.51 10.60 10.48
N ILE A 21 -1.68 10.54 9.17
CA ILE A 21 -0.66 10.00 8.27
C ILE A 21 0.62 10.86 8.25
N THR A 22 0.51 12.12 8.62
CA THR A 22 1.65 13.03 8.71
C THR A 22 2.59 12.65 9.86
N ASP A 23 2.09 11.92 10.86
CA ASP A 23 2.93 11.33 11.90
C ASP A 23 3.55 10.03 11.38
N VAL A 24 4.48 10.19 10.45
CA VAL A 24 5.03 9.05 9.70
C VAL A 24 5.75 8.04 10.61
N ALA A 25 6.33 8.51 11.71
CA ALA A 25 7.01 7.62 12.66
C ALA A 25 6.04 6.65 13.36
N ASN A 26 4.75 6.98 13.39
CA ASN A 26 3.71 6.14 14.00
C ASN A 26 3.36 4.92 13.13
N TRP A 27 3.49 5.06 11.80
CA TRP A 27 2.99 4.05 10.87
C TRP A 27 4.09 3.10 10.43
N PRO A 28 3.79 1.78 10.38
CA PRO A 28 4.77 0.81 9.88
C PRO A 28 5.07 1.04 8.41
N ARG A 29 6.15 0.43 7.95
CA ARG A 29 6.58 0.57 6.56
C ARG A 29 5.90 -0.45 5.68
N LEU A 30 5.67 -0.09 4.43
CA LEU A 30 5.07 -0.95 3.42
C LEU A 30 6.08 -1.99 2.96
N VAL A 31 5.69 -3.26 3.00
CA VAL A 31 6.51 -4.39 2.54
C VAL A 31 6.03 -4.91 1.19
N GLN A 32 4.72 -4.95 1.00
CA GLN A 32 4.12 -5.44 -0.24
C GLN A 32 2.83 -4.69 -0.49
N LEU A 33 2.60 -4.37 -1.76
CA LEU A 33 1.37 -3.72 -2.21
C LEU A 33 0.82 -4.52 -3.39
N ALA A 34 -0.41 -4.99 -3.27
CA ALA A 34 -1.10 -5.72 -4.31
C ALA A 34 -2.39 -5.00 -4.65
N TRP A 35 -2.73 -4.95 -5.94
CA TRP A 35 -4.02 -4.39 -6.36
C TRP A 35 -4.56 -5.08 -7.59
N ILE A 36 -5.88 -5.02 -7.73
CA ILE A 36 -6.60 -5.49 -8.91
C ILE A 36 -7.65 -4.42 -9.23
N VAL A 37 -7.75 -4.05 -10.49
CA VAL A 37 -8.77 -3.11 -10.96
C VAL A 37 -9.77 -3.89 -11.82
N TYR A 38 -11.05 -3.75 -11.45
CA TYR A 38 -12.17 -4.35 -12.20
C TYR A 38 -13.05 -3.26 -12.81
N ASP A 39 -13.63 -3.55 -13.98
CA ASP A 39 -14.71 -2.72 -14.52
C ASP A 39 -16.05 -3.18 -13.93
N THR A 40 -17.15 -2.53 -14.34
CA THR A 40 -18.50 -2.87 -13.87
C THR A 40 -19.00 -4.23 -14.37
N GLU A 41 -18.36 -4.78 -15.40
CA GLU A 41 -18.69 -6.09 -15.94
C GLU A 41 -17.81 -7.18 -15.34
N LYS A 42 -17.04 -6.85 -14.31
CA LYS A 42 -16.14 -7.76 -13.58
C LYS A 42 -14.93 -8.24 -14.39
N HIS A 43 -14.57 -7.51 -15.44
CA HIS A 43 -13.33 -7.78 -16.16
C HIS A 43 -12.15 -7.16 -15.45
N ILE A 44 -11.04 -7.89 -15.38
CA ILE A 44 -9.79 -7.36 -14.80
C ILE A 44 -9.17 -6.42 -15.83
N ILE A 45 -9.02 -5.14 -15.44
CA ILE A 45 -8.37 -4.12 -16.26
C ILE A 45 -6.87 -4.07 -15.97
N SER A 46 -6.51 -4.22 -14.69
CA SER A 46 -5.11 -4.10 -14.23
C SER A 46 -4.91 -5.00 -13.02
N LYS A 47 -3.71 -5.53 -12.87
CA LYS A 47 -3.35 -6.40 -11.75
C LYS A 47 -1.87 -6.22 -11.45
N ARG A 48 -1.53 -6.09 -10.17
CA ARG A 48 -0.15 -5.87 -9.76
C ARG A 48 0.09 -6.47 -8.37
N ASN A 49 1.29 -6.97 -8.17
CA ASN A 49 1.74 -7.45 -6.87
C ASN A 49 3.22 -7.09 -6.75
N ALA A 50 3.53 -6.12 -5.91
CA ALA A 50 4.88 -5.58 -5.79
C ALA A 50 5.42 -5.73 -4.37
N ILE A 51 6.59 -6.37 -4.24
CA ILE A 51 7.38 -6.32 -3.02
C ILE A 51 8.20 -5.05 -3.06
N ILE A 52 8.26 -4.35 -1.93
CA ILE A 52 8.97 -3.08 -1.84
C ILE A 52 10.37 -3.32 -1.30
N ARG A 53 11.38 -2.78 -2.00
CA ARG A 53 12.76 -2.84 -1.51
C ARG A 53 12.90 -1.93 -0.29
N PRO A 54 13.30 -2.48 0.87
CA PRO A 54 13.47 -1.63 2.05
C PRO A 54 14.65 -0.69 1.90
N GLU A 55 14.41 0.58 2.16
CA GLU A 55 15.43 1.62 2.14
C GLU A 55 15.38 2.35 3.48
N GLY A 56 16.41 2.13 4.31
CA GLY A 56 16.51 2.74 5.63
C GLY A 56 15.76 2.01 6.74
N TYR A 57 15.31 0.78 6.49
CA TYR A 57 14.65 -0.05 7.50
C TYR A 57 14.83 -1.52 7.18
N THR A 58 14.54 -2.36 8.17
CA THR A 58 14.53 -3.83 8.02
C THR A 58 13.14 -4.36 8.35
N ILE A 59 12.85 -5.57 7.89
CA ILE A 59 11.57 -6.23 8.17
C ILE A 59 11.75 -7.08 9.43
N PRO A 60 10.99 -6.79 10.52
CA PRO A 60 11.08 -7.61 11.73
C PRO A 60 10.72 -9.07 11.46
N VAL A 61 11.38 -9.98 12.19
CA VAL A 61 11.13 -11.42 12.05
C VAL A 61 9.67 -11.76 12.31
N GLU A 62 9.04 -11.09 13.27
CA GLU A 62 7.64 -11.31 13.63
C GLU A 62 6.71 -10.99 12.45
N ALA A 63 6.99 -9.91 11.73
CA ALA A 63 6.22 -9.55 10.54
C ALA A 63 6.46 -10.56 9.42
N ALA A 64 7.72 -10.94 9.20
CA ALA A 64 8.08 -11.91 8.16
C ALA A 64 7.42 -13.28 8.39
N ARG A 65 7.19 -13.67 9.63
CA ARG A 65 6.46 -14.90 9.95
C ARG A 65 5.00 -14.87 9.49
N ILE A 66 4.41 -13.69 9.43
CA ILE A 66 3.02 -13.51 9.02
C ILE A 66 2.90 -13.53 7.49
N HIS A 67 3.69 -12.70 6.79
CA HIS A 67 3.54 -12.53 5.34
C HIS A 67 4.60 -13.26 4.51
N GLY A 68 5.61 -13.85 5.15
CA GLY A 68 6.61 -14.66 4.47
C GLY A 68 7.70 -13.87 3.74
N ILE A 69 7.76 -12.55 3.90
CA ILE A 69 8.75 -11.71 3.21
C ILE A 69 9.81 -11.25 4.21
N THR A 70 11.01 -11.80 4.07
CA THR A 70 12.16 -11.41 4.89
C THR A 70 12.84 -10.19 4.31
N THR A 71 13.69 -9.52 5.10
CA THR A 71 14.50 -8.41 4.59
C THR A 71 15.32 -8.84 3.39
N GLN A 72 15.92 -10.03 3.44
CA GLN A 72 16.75 -10.53 2.34
C GLN A 72 15.94 -10.69 1.05
N VAL A 73 14.76 -11.32 1.14
CA VAL A 73 13.88 -11.49 -0.01
C VAL A 73 13.47 -10.14 -0.58
N ALA A 74 13.13 -9.20 0.28
CA ALA A 74 12.72 -7.87 -0.15
C ALA A 74 13.86 -7.08 -0.80
N LEU A 75 15.10 -7.28 -0.36
CA LEU A 75 16.26 -6.65 -0.99
C LEU A 75 16.55 -7.25 -2.37
N GLU A 76 16.31 -8.55 -2.53
CA GLU A 76 16.57 -9.24 -3.81
C GLU A 76 15.45 -9.04 -4.83
N LYS A 77 14.19 -9.08 -4.39
CA LYS A 77 13.02 -9.07 -5.28
C LYS A 77 12.23 -7.77 -5.23
N GLY A 78 12.55 -6.89 -4.28
CA GLY A 78 11.81 -5.65 -4.09
C GLY A 78 12.05 -4.63 -5.18
N GLU A 79 11.03 -3.82 -5.39
CA GLU A 79 11.03 -2.72 -6.36
C GLU A 79 11.08 -1.39 -5.62
N SER A 80 11.45 -0.34 -6.34
CA SER A 80 11.50 1.01 -5.78
C SER A 80 10.13 1.43 -5.25
N LEU A 81 10.06 1.86 -4.01
CA LEU A 81 8.83 2.38 -3.41
C LEU A 81 8.24 3.52 -4.26
N GLN A 82 9.09 4.45 -4.68
CA GLN A 82 8.63 5.60 -5.47
C GLN A 82 7.99 5.16 -6.78
N GLU A 83 8.63 4.24 -7.50
CA GLU A 83 8.11 3.75 -8.78
C GLU A 83 6.78 3.02 -8.60
N VAL A 84 6.68 2.17 -7.59
CA VAL A 84 5.44 1.42 -7.30
C VAL A 84 4.32 2.38 -6.90
N LEU A 85 4.62 3.39 -6.07
CA LEU A 85 3.61 4.36 -5.66
C LEU A 85 3.18 5.27 -6.80
N GLU A 86 4.07 5.62 -7.73
CA GLU A 86 3.71 6.38 -8.92
C GLU A 86 2.72 5.58 -9.77
N GLU A 87 2.99 4.30 -9.96
CA GLU A 87 2.10 3.39 -10.69
C GLU A 87 0.74 3.25 -9.99
N PHE A 88 0.76 3.04 -8.67
CA PHE A 88 -0.46 2.92 -7.87
C PHE A 88 -1.27 4.21 -7.88
N SER A 89 -0.62 5.35 -7.77
CA SER A 89 -1.28 6.66 -7.81
C SER A 89 -2.02 6.87 -9.13
N ALA A 90 -1.42 6.46 -10.25
CA ALA A 90 -2.06 6.54 -11.56
C ALA A 90 -3.31 5.65 -11.62
N GLU A 91 -3.26 4.47 -11.02
CA GLU A 91 -4.42 3.56 -10.96
C GLU A 91 -5.52 4.13 -10.05
N ILE A 92 -5.14 4.72 -8.91
CA ILE A 92 -6.12 5.38 -8.03
C ILE A 92 -6.84 6.50 -8.78
N ASP A 93 -6.12 7.32 -9.53
CA ASP A 93 -6.71 8.44 -10.27
C ASP A 93 -7.79 7.99 -11.25
N LYS A 94 -7.62 6.82 -11.85
CA LYS A 94 -8.56 6.26 -12.82
C LYS A 94 -9.76 5.58 -12.17
N ALA A 95 -9.61 5.08 -10.94
CA ALA A 95 -10.67 4.34 -10.25
C ALA A 95 -11.71 5.28 -9.65
N GLN A 96 -12.96 4.84 -9.61
CA GLN A 96 -14.04 5.57 -8.96
C GLN A 96 -14.20 5.18 -7.50
N VAL A 97 -13.89 3.93 -7.16
CA VAL A 97 -14.08 3.40 -5.81
C VAL A 97 -12.88 2.54 -5.43
N LEU A 98 -12.42 2.69 -4.19
CA LEU A 98 -11.36 1.86 -3.62
C LEU A 98 -11.98 0.87 -2.65
N VAL A 99 -11.54 -0.39 -2.71
CA VAL A 99 -12.10 -1.48 -1.91
C VAL A 99 -10.96 -2.23 -1.19
N GLY A 100 -11.22 -2.63 0.04
CA GLY A 100 -10.26 -3.44 0.79
C GLY A 100 -10.87 -4.00 2.05
N HIS A 101 -10.23 -5.03 2.60
CA HIS A 101 -10.59 -5.57 3.90
C HIS A 101 -9.91 -4.71 4.97
N ASN A 102 -10.70 -4.12 5.88
CA ASN A 102 -10.18 -3.17 6.87
C ASN A 102 -9.38 -2.05 6.20
N ILE A 103 -9.97 -1.48 5.15
CA ILE A 103 -9.27 -0.58 4.22
C ILE A 103 -8.68 0.66 4.90
N SER A 104 -9.22 1.09 6.04
CA SER A 104 -8.69 2.25 6.74
C SER A 104 -7.23 2.05 7.17
N PHE A 105 -6.85 0.83 7.53
CA PHE A 105 -5.47 0.51 7.86
C PHE A 105 -4.58 0.64 6.61
N ASP A 106 -4.97 -0.02 5.53
CA ASP A 106 -4.19 0.00 4.28
C ASP A 106 -4.08 1.41 3.72
N GLU A 107 -5.15 2.20 3.83
CA GLU A 107 -5.14 3.60 3.42
C GLU A 107 -4.12 4.40 4.20
N CYS A 108 -4.03 4.20 5.51
CA CYS A 108 -3.05 4.88 6.35
C CYS A 108 -1.63 4.44 6.03
N ILE A 109 -1.42 3.15 5.78
CA ILE A 109 -0.09 2.62 5.44
C ILE A 109 0.42 3.26 4.15
N VAL A 110 -0.38 3.20 3.09
CA VAL A 110 0.00 3.77 1.79
C VAL A 110 0.08 5.28 1.88
N GLY A 111 -0.88 5.90 2.58
CA GLY A 111 -0.89 7.36 2.80
C GLY A 111 0.37 7.86 3.49
N ALA A 112 0.86 7.14 4.51
CA ALA A 112 2.09 7.49 5.19
C ALA A 112 3.31 7.37 4.26
N GLU A 113 3.31 6.38 3.37
CA GLU A 113 4.40 6.26 2.38
C GLU A 113 4.36 7.40 1.37
N PHE A 114 3.18 7.80 0.88
CA PHE A 114 3.06 8.99 0.04
C PHE A 114 3.59 10.23 0.76
N GLU A 115 3.27 10.36 2.04
CA GLU A 115 3.72 11.48 2.87
C GLU A 115 5.24 11.50 3.00
N ARG A 116 5.87 10.35 3.22
CA ARG A 116 7.32 10.24 3.33
C ARG A 116 8.03 10.68 2.06
N LEU A 117 7.44 10.38 0.90
CA LEU A 117 7.99 10.76 -0.41
C LEU A 117 7.54 12.14 -0.85
N ARG A 118 6.67 12.80 -0.09
CA ARG A 118 6.07 14.09 -0.42
C ARG A 118 5.37 14.06 -1.78
N MET A 119 4.70 12.94 -2.07
CA MET A 119 3.92 12.74 -3.28
C MET A 119 2.48 13.14 -3.03
N MET A 120 1.89 13.82 -4.00
CA MET A 120 0.45 14.08 -3.98
C MET A 120 -0.31 12.85 -4.43
N THR A 121 -1.50 12.66 -3.86
CA THR A 121 -2.34 11.49 -4.18
C THR A 121 -3.81 11.85 -4.05
N SER A 122 -4.65 11.23 -4.87
CA SER A 122 -6.10 11.31 -4.74
C SER A 122 -6.66 10.20 -3.82
N LEU A 123 -5.81 9.44 -3.16
CA LEU A 123 -6.18 8.31 -2.30
C LEU A 123 -7.31 8.67 -1.32
N PHE A 124 -7.18 9.81 -0.63
CA PHE A 124 -8.14 10.21 0.39
C PHE A 124 -9.41 10.86 -0.16
N LEU A 125 -9.43 11.15 -1.46
CA LEU A 125 -10.58 11.78 -2.12
C LEU A 125 -11.57 10.76 -2.69
N LYS A 126 -11.16 9.51 -2.83
CA LYS A 126 -12.00 8.48 -3.45
C LYS A 126 -12.92 7.83 -2.41
N PRO A 127 -14.16 7.49 -2.78
CA PRO A 127 -15.03 6.67 -1.93
C PRO A 127 -14.38 5.31 -1.66
N LYS A 128 -14.63 4.78 -0.45
CA LYS A 128 -14.04 3.52 -0.02
C LYS A 128 -15.10 2.57 0.51
N TYR A 129 -14.93 1.29 0.18
CA TYR A 129 -15.74 0.21 0.74
C TYR A 129 -14.84 -0.83 1.40
N CYS A 130 -15.32 -1.33 2.52
CA CYS A 130 -14.61 -2.33 3.31
C CYS A 130 -15.19 -3.73 3.10
#